data_52a7b79689d492007f6880c483ea4eb6
#
_entry.id   52a7b79689d492007f6880c483ea4eb6
#
_cell.length_a   1.000
_cell.length_b   1.000
_cell.length_c   1.000
_cell.angle_alpha   90.00
_cell.angle_beta   90.00
_cell.angle_gamma   90.00
#
_symmetry.space_group_name_H-M   'P 1'
#
loop_
_entity.id
_entity.type
_entity.pdbx_description
1 polymer ?
#
loop_
_entity_poly.entity_id
_entity_poly.type
_entity_poly.pdbx_seq_one_letter_code
_entity_poly.pdbx_strand_id
1 'polypeptide(L)' 'MRLDEAAGALREDPQTGYQLSYALFGSELPPAGRRFAIAETLSHLERLVREGAAARHETDGAVTYTGA' A
#
# COMPACT_ATOMS: atom_id res chain seq x y z
N MET A 1 -8.22 -9.49 -0.45
CA MET A 1 -7.31 -8.78 -1.37
C MET A 1 -6.14 -9.68 -1.72
N ARG A 2 -5.71 -9.66 -2.95
CA ARG A 2 -4.60 -10.50 -3.40
C ARG A 2 -3.33 -9.67 -3.58
N LEU A 3 -2.19 -10.35 -3.50
CA LEU A 3 -0.88 -9.71 -3.60
C LEU A 3 -0.67 -9.07 -4.97
N ASP A 4 -1.17 -9.69 -6.03
CA ASP A 4 -1.05 -9.14 -7.38
C ASP A 4 -1.86 -7.85 -7.57
N GLU A 5 -2.96 -7.69 -6.85
CA GLU A 5 -3.72 -6.44 -6.85
C GLU A 5 -2.92 -5.32 -6.21
N ALA A 6 -2.23 -5.62 -5.10
CA ALA A 6 -1.37 -4.64 -4.45
C ALA A 6 -0.23 -4.23 -5.38
N ALA A 7 0.40 -5.20 -6.05
CA ALA A 7 1.47 -4.90 -7.00
C ALA A 7 0.97 -4.03 -8.16
N GLY A 8 -0.25 -4.30 -8.64
CA GLY A 8 -0.84 -3.53 -9.74
C GLY A 8 -1.20 -2.11 -9.38
N ALA A 9 -1.37 -1.81 -8.10
CA ALA A 9 -1.67 -0.45 -7.63
C ALA A 9 -0.42 0.42 -7.48
N LEU A 10 0.76 -0.18 -7.45
CA LEU A 10 2.01 0.55 -7.30
C LEU A 10 2.35 1.34 -8.55
N ARG A 11 2.92 2.52 -8.36
CA ARG A 11 3.29 3.45 -9.42
C ARG A 11 4.72 3.91 -9.22
N GLU A 12 5.25 4.68 -10.18
CA GLU A 12 6.54 5.33 -10.03
C GLU A 12 6.49 6.42 -8.98
N ASP A 13 5.37 7.13 -8.89
CA ASP A 13 5.20 8.16 -7.86
C ASP A 13 5.00 7.51 -6.50
N PRO A 14 5.76 7.94 -5.47
CA PRO A 14 5.62 7.37 -4.14
C PRO A 14 4.23 7.60 -3.55
N GLN A 15 3.67 6.56 -2.95
CA GLN A 15 2.36 6.61 -2.31
C GLN A 15 2.43 5.97 -0.93
N THR A 16 1.69 6.54 0.03
CA THR A 16 1.60 5.96 1.36
C THR A 16 0.70 4.73 1.34
N GLY A 17 0.82 3.88 2.35
CA GLY A 17 -0.11 2.76 2.53
C GLY A 17 -1.55 3.23 2.64
N TYR A 18 -1.77 4.39 3.26
CA TYR A 18 -3.10 5.00 3.35
C TYR A 18 -3.67 5.30 1.95
N GLN A 19 -2.88 5.96 1.10
CA GLN A 19 -3.29 6.25 -0.28
C GLN A 19 -3.55 4.98 -1.07
N LEU A 20 -2.66 4.00 -0.94
CA LEU A 20 -2.81 2.73 -1.65
C LEU A 20 -4.04 1.95 -1.16
N SER A 21 -4.42 2.08 0.10
CA SER A 21 -5.63 1.43 0.60
C SER A 21 -6.89 1.93 -0.12
N TYR A 22 -6.91 3.18 -0.54
CA TYR A 22 -8.02 3.70 -1.33
C TYR A 22 -8.09 3.07 -2.71
N ALA A 23 -6.94 2.85 -3.34
CA ALA A 23 -6.90 2.21 -4.65
C ALA A 23 -7.38 0.76 -4.58
N LEU A 24 -7.11 0.07 -3.48
CA LEU A 24 -7.41 -1.35 -3.34
C LEU A 24 -8.79 -1.64 -2.76
N PHE A 25 -9.27 -0.80 -1.86
CA PHE A 25 -10.52 -1.03 -1.12
C PHE A 25 -11.59 0.02 -1.37
N GLY A 26 -11.28 1.05 -2.16
CA GLY A 26 -12.23 2.11 -2.45
C GLY A 26 -12.31 3.15 -1.34
N SER A 27 -13.14 4.18 -1.57
CA SER A 27 -13.22 5.35 -0.68
C SER A 27 -14.40 5.30 0.28
N GLU A 28 -15.26 4.30 0.19
CA GLU A 28 -16.53 4.29 0.93
C GLU A 28 -16.54 3.35 2.13
N LEU A 29 -15.41 3.30 2.83
CA LEU A 29 -15.32 2.48 4.04
C LEU A 29 -15.54 3.36 5.28
N PRO A 30 -16.26 2.84 6.30
CA PRO A 30 -16.33 3.51 7.60
C PRO A 30 -14.94 3.52 8.26
N PRO A 31 -14.72 4.36 9.30
CA PRO A 31 -13.39 4.47 9.90
C PRO A 31 -12.76 3.15 10.34
N ALA A 32 -13.55 2.24 10.93
CA ALA A 32 -13.01 0.93 11.34
C ALA A 32 -12.60 0.11 10.13
N GLY A 33 -13.40 0.14 9.05
CA GLY A 33 -13.08 -0.54 7.80
C GLY A 33 -11.85 0.04 7.15
N ARG A 34 -11.67 1.36 7.21
CA ARG A 34 -10.48 2.01 6.68
C ARG A 34 -9.22 1.58 7.42
N ARG A 35 -9.28 1.49 8.74
CA ARG A 35 -8.13 1.02 9.53
C ARG A 35 -7.76 -0.42 9.15
N PHE A 36 -8.74 -1.28 8.98
CA PHE A 36 -8.52 -2.66 8.55
C PHE A 36 -7.89 -2.69 7.15
N ALA A 37 -8.42 -1.90 6.24
CA ALA A 37 -7.93 -1.83 4.86
C ALA A 37 -6.46 -1.36 4.82
N ILE A 38 -6.09 -0.39 5.63
CA ILE A 38 -4.72 0.09 5.72
C ILE A 38 -3.80 -1.02 6.23
N ALA A 39 -4.20 -1.74 7.27
CA ALA A 39 -3.39 -2.83 7.83
C ALA A 39 -3.18 -3.94 6.80
N GLU A 40 -4.22 -4.33 6.08
CA GLU A 40 -4.13 -5.32 5.00
C GLU A 40 -3.21 -4.84 3.89
N THR A 41 -3.37 -3.59 3.46
CA THR A 41 -2.55 -3.00 2.41
C THR A 41 -1.08 -3.01 2.81
N LEU A 42 -0.76 -2.55 4.01
CA LEU A 42 0.62 -2.52 4.50
C LEU A 42 1.23 -3.92 4.58
N SER A 43 0.46 -4.90 5.02
CA SER A 43 0.92 -6.29 5.09
C SER A 43 1.34 -6.80 3.70
N HIS A 44 0.53 -6.54 2.69
CA HIS A 44 0.87 -6.94 1.32
C HIS A 44 2.05 -6.16 0.76
N LEU A 45 2.10 -4.85 1.03
CA LEU A 45 3.21 -4.02 0.54
C LEU A 45 4.54 -4.45 1.15
N GLU A 46 4.59 -4.75 2.44
CA GLU A 46 5.81 -5.22 3.08
C GLU A 46 6.26 -6.57 2.53
N ARG A 47 5.32 -7.44 2.20
CA ARG A 47 5.64 -8.69 1.54
C ARG A 47 6.24 -8.45 0.16
N LEU A 48 5.65 -7.53 -0.62
CA LEU A 48 6.20 -7.17 -1.94
C LEU A 48 7.60 -6.60 -1.83
N VAL A 49 7.87 -5.79 -0.81
CA VAL A 49 9.22 -5.26 -0.56
C VAL A 49 10.20 -6.40 -0.31
N ARG A 50 9.82 -7.37 0.53
CA ARG A 50 10.69 -8.53 0.80
C ARG A 50 10.94 -9.37 -0.44
N GLU A 51 9.98 -9.42 -1.35
CA GLU A 51 10.09 -10.18 -2.60
C GLU A 51 10.77 -9.41 -3.73
N GLY A 52 11.13 -8.16 -3.50
CA GLY A 52 11.77 -7.32 -4.50
C GLY A 52 10.84 -6.75 -5.55
N ALA A 53 9.52 -6.84 -5.35
CA ALA A 53 8.51 -6.33 -6.28
C ALA A 53 8.07 -4.91 -5.96
N ALA A 54 8.46 -4.39 -4.80
CA ALA A 54 8.16 -3.01 -4.40
C ALA A 54 9.35 -2.44 -3.66
N ALA A 55 9.45 -1.12 -3.64
CA ALA A 55 10.47 -0.40 -2.88
C ALA A 55 9.79 0.47 -1.84
N ARG A 56 10.33 0.47 -0.63
CA ARG A 56 9.84 1.30 0.46
C ARG A 56 10.79 2.47 0.66
N HIS A 57 10.23 3.66 0.81
CA HIS A 57 10.97 4.91 1.02
C HIS A 57 10.52 5.57 2.31
N GLU A 58 11.46 6.13 3.05
CA GLU A 58 11.14 6.93 4.23
C GLU A 58 11.69 8.34 4.02
N THR A 59 10.80 9.33 4.13
CA THR A 59 11.16 10.74 3.98
C THR A 59 10.40 11.53 5.03
N ASP A 60 11.12 12.26 5.88
CA ASP A 60 10.53 13.12 6.93
C ASP A 60 9.53 12.37 7.80
N GLY A 61 9.82 11.11 8.11
CA GLY A 61 8.96 10.29 8.95
C GLY A 61 7.78 9.65 8.23
N ALA A 62 7.61 9.92 6.94
CA ALA A 62 6.54 9.31 6.15
C ALA A 62 7.09 8.11 5.38
N VAL A 63 6.33 7.03 5.35
CA VAL A 63 6.69 5.81 4.60
C VAL A 63 5.85 5.77 3.34
N THR A 64 6.50 5.63 2.19
CA THR A 64 5.84 5.51 0.89
C THR A 64 6.35 4.29 0.15
N TYR A 65 5.64 3.90 -0.90
CA TYR A 65 5.96 2.71 -1.68
C TYR A 65 5.90 3.03 -3.17
N THR A 66 6.80 2.41 -3.92
CA THR A 66 6.79 2.46 -5.39
C THR A 66 6.93 1.04 -5.93
N GLY A 67 6.64 0.86 -7.22
CA GLY A 67 7.01 -0.38 -7.91
C GLY A 67 8.53 -0.48 -7.99
N ALA A 68 9.04 -1.68 -7.88
CA ALA A 68 10.48 -1.92 -8.00
C ALA A 68 10.89 -2.10 -9.46
#